data_1a9c10a0087146de3e3d52e0a2e72f0a
#
_entry.id   1a9c10a0087146de3e3d52e0a2e72f0a
#
_cell.length_a   1.000
_cell.length_b   1.000
_cell.length_c   1.000
_cell.angle_alpha   90.00
_cell.angle_beta   90.00
_cell.angle_gamma   90.00
#
_symmetry.space_group_name_H-M   'P 1'
#
loop_
_entity.id
_entity.type
_entity.pdbx_description
1 polymer ?
#
loop_
_entity_poly.entity_id
_entity_poly.type
_entity_poly.pdbx_seq_one_letter_code
_entity_poly.pdbx_strand_id
1 'polypeptide(L)'
;MKNIIALQLLFFTSITLAQNNSNLTVGFESNSQYYMDDEKTGDFTEENKFRSNNYLKIDYLISNFYFGIQAESYEPMSLLNYSPDFNQTNIALYYAGYKSKKIEVAAGYFYEQYGSGLILRSWENRQLGINNALRGAKVKFSPSDNIEFSALYGSQRSGFDVSDASIYGFNSEINISSILKADTWNLDLGFSYVGRKEVNDNLDFNFNDFTNAISGRVNFSKDNFYSSAEFVSKSNDGLIIFQEVRNVKPGNAFLFDFGYGKKGFGINANFRRIENMNFYSERNATGNIYNQNIINYIPALTKQHDYLLTNIYVYQAQPQVSFQDPTLLKIGEIGGQVDLFYTFKKKTFLGGKYGTKIALNMSYWAGLSGDFDYENFDYGADTFGIGEKYFSEISLEIRKKWSRSWSSIFYYVNQSYNKRYIEETFGNVETDIFVGEATYKLGSGKSLRFEAQHLWTQDDKKNWTGATLEFNLNSKLAIYANNIYNYGNDDESKKINYYNLGGSYTKGAQRFTLNYGRQRGGLICIGGVCRFVPESTGLTANIVLSF
;
A
#
# COMPACT_ATOMS: atom_id res chain seq x y z
N MET A 1 -18.04 24.54 -12.04
CA MET A 1 -17.58 25.80 -11.40
C MET A 1 -18.48 26.28 -10.25
N LYS A 2 -19.82 26.36 -10.40
CA LYS A 2 -20.71 26.83 -9.30
C LYS A 2 -20.63 25.96 -8.04
N ASN A 3 -20.54 24.65 -8.16
CA ASN A 3 -20.49 23.73 -7.03
C ASN A 3 -19.13 23.75 -6.29
N ILE A 4 -18.04 24.01 -7.00
CA ILE A 4 -16.69 24.18 -6.41
C ILE A 4 -16.63 25.48 -5.60
N ILE A 5 -17.24 26.54 -6.09
CA ILE A 5 -17.34 27.84 -5.38
C ILE A 5 -18.23 27.70 -4.13
N ALA A 6 -19.31 26.92 -4.21
CA ALA A 6 -20.19 26.65 -3.06
C ALA A 6 -19.46 25.82 -1.99
N LEU A 7 -18.65 24.84 -2.38
CA LEU A 7 -17.82 24.06 -1.47
C LEU A 7 -16.74 24.93 -0.80
N GLN A 8 -16.12 25.85 -1.56
CA GLN A 8 -15.16 26.83 -1.04
C GLN A 8 -15.80 27.85 -0.10
N LEU A 9 -17.03 28.30 -0.33
CA LEU A 9 -17.77 29.23 0.54
C LEU A 9 -18.23 28.56 1.85
N LEU A 10 -18.71 27.32 1.81
CA LEU A 10 -18.97 26.50 3.00
C LEU A 10 -17.70 26.31 3.83
N PHE A 11 -16.56 26.23 3.18
CA PHE A 11 -15.26 26.09 3.78
C PHE A 11 -14.84 27.32 4.60
N PHE A 12 -15.04 28.53 4.09
CA PHE A 12 -14.70 29.78 4.81
C PHE A 12 -15.58 30.01 6.06
N THR A 13 -16.84 29.56 6.04
CA THR A 13 -17.73 29.68 7.20
C THR A 13 -17.46 28.64 8.28
N SER A 14 -16.96 27.46 7.93
CA SER A 14 -16.61 26.41 8.90
C SER A 14 -15.29 26.71 9.66
N ILE A 15 -14.38 27.49 9.06
CA ILE A 15 -13.12 27.90 9.69
C ILE A 15 -13.35 28.71 10.98
N THR A 16 -14.38 29.55 11.01
CA THR A 16 -14.66 30.39 12.18
C THR A 16 -15.34 29.64 13.33
N LEU A 17 -15.96 28.48 13.08
CA LEU A 17 -16.63 27.65 14.08
C LEU A 17 -15.70 26.62 14.74
N ALA A 18 -14.68 26.13 14.02
CA ALA A 18 -13.81 25.07 14.49
C ALA A 18 -12.73 25.54 15.51
N GLN A 19 -12.38 26.83 15.50
CA GLN A 19 -11.28 27.35 16.32
C GLN A 19 -11.53 27.40 17.84
N ASN A 20 -12.77 27.22 18.29
CA ASN A 20 -13.15 27.33 19.70
C ASN A 20 -13.71 26.04 20.32
N ASN A 21 -13.79 24.92 19.58
CA ASN A 21 -14.42 23.70 20.09
C ASN A 21 -13.46 22.49 19.91
N SER A 22 -12.83 22.07 21.00
CA SER A 22 -11.85 20.96 21.00
C SER A 22 -12.46 19.59 20.59
N ASN A 23 -13.77 19.49 20.46
CA ASN A 23 -14.51 18.27 20.12
C ASN A 23 -14.85 18.15 18.64
N LEU A 24 -14.62 19.18 17.84
CA LEU A 24 -14.88 19.20 16.41
C LEU A 24 -13.57 19.26 15.64
N THR A 25 -13.39 18.32 14.72
CA THR A 25 -12.24 18.31 13.80
C THR A 25 -12.75 18.40 12.37
N VAL A 26 -12.19 19.30 11.58
CA VAL A 26 -12.49 19.44 10.16
C VAL A 26 -11.21 19.27 9.36
N GLY A 27 -11.22 18.33 8.42
CA GLY A 27 -10.13 18.05 7.50
C GLY A 27 -10.57 18.29 6.06
N PHE A 28 -9.73 18.98 5.28
CA PHE A 28 -9.89 19.10 3.83
C PHE A 28 -8.62 18.69 3.13
N GLU A 29 -8.77 17.86 2.09
CA GLU A 29 -7.69 17.45 1.21
C GLU A 29 -8.15 17.58 -0.23
N SER A 30 -7.29 18.16 -1.09
CA SER A 30 -7.50 18.24 -2.53
C SER A 30 -6.24 17.81 -3.25
N ASN A 31 -6.38 16.84 -4.13
CA ASN A 31 -5.34 16.37 -5.05
C ASN A 31 -5.82 16.66 -6.45
N SER A 32 -5.12 17.50 -7.19
CA SER A 32 -5.54 17.96 -8.52
C SER A 32 -4.39 17.88 -9.50
N GLN A 33 -4.70 17.55 -10.74
CA GLN A 33 -3.76 17.52 -11.85
C GLN A 33 -4.38 18.15 -13.09
N TYR A 34 -3.61 19.03 -13.72
CA TYR A 34 -3.93 19.59 -15.02
C TYR A 34 -2.94 19.00 -16.04
N TYR A 35 -3.45 18.19 -16.94
CA TYR A 35 -2.69 17.55 -18.00
C TYR A 35 -2.47 18.50 -19.16
N MET A 36 -1.27 18.48 -19.71
CA MET A 36 -0.84 19.28 -20.86
C MET A 36 -0.44 18.34 -21.98
N ASP A 37 -0.76 18.73 -23.21
CA ASP A 37 -0.37 17.99 -24.39
C ASP A 37 1.16 17.98 -24.51
N ASP A 38 1.74 16.83 -24.82
CA ASP A 38 3.18 16.63 -24.92
C ASP A 38 3.48 15.49 -25.88
N GLU A 39 4.25 15.76 -26.94
CA GLU A 39 4.63 14.79 -27.98
C GLU A 39 5.23 13.48 -27.43
N LYS A 40 5.76 13.48 -26.19
CA LYS A 40 6.39 12.31 -25.56
C LYS A 40 5.44 11.49 -24.68
N THR A 41 4.43 12.13 -24.10
CA THR A 41 3.48 11.48 -23.18
C THR A 41 2.04 11.42 -23.72
N GLY A 42 1.81 12.02 -24.88
CA GLY A 42 0.52 12.04 -25.56
C GLY A 42 -0.34 13.26 -25.22
N ASP A 43 -1.47 13.32 -25.90
CA ASP A 43 -2.42 14.41 -25.81
C ASP A 43 -3.62 14.00 -24.98
N PHE A 44 -4.25 14.95 -24.32
CA PHE A 44 -5.47 14.78 -23.55
C PHE A 44 -6.60 15.56 -24.19
N THR A 45 -7.79 14.96 -24.28
CA THR A 45 -9.00 15.70 -24.68
C THR A 45 -9.32 16.77 -23.65
N GLU A 46 -9.94 17.88 -24.06
CA GLU A 46 -10.25 19.01 -23.16
C GLU A 46 -11.03 18.57 -21.90
N GLU A 47 -11.91 17.56 -22.03
CA GLU A 47 -12.68 16.99 -20.91
C GLU A 47 -11.80 16.25 -19.91
N ASN A 48 -10.66 15.72 -20.35
CA ASN A 48 -9.75 14.92 -19.54
C ASN A 48 -8.54 15.68 -19.01
N LYS A 49 -8.38 16.96 -19.37
CA LYS A 49 -7.21 17.77 -18.97
C LYS A 49 -7.18 18.10 -17.49
N PHE A 50 -8.31 18.19 -16.83
CA PHE A 50 -8.34 18.45 -15.39
C PHE A 50 -8.99 17.30 -14.65
N ARG A 51 -8.25 16.78 -13.64
CA ARG A 51 -8.73 15.71 -12.76
C ARG A 51 -8.50 16.10 -11.31
N SER A 52 -9.42 15.70 -10.45
CA SER A 52 -9.28 15.99 -9.02
C SER A 52 -9.94 14.96 -8.12
N ASN A 53 -9.32 14.73 -6.98
CA ASN A 53 -9.88 13.99 -5.85
C ASN A 53 -9.94 14.93 -4.65
N ASN A 54 -11.11 15.23 -4.15
CA ASN A 54 -11.32 16.17 -3.06
C ASN A 54 -12.07 15.49 -1.92
N TYR A 55 -11.66 15.76 -0.69
CA TYR A 55 -12.18 15.13 0.52
C TYR A 55 -12.44 16.20 1.57
N LEU A 56 -13.67 16.25 2.10
CA LEU A 56 -14.03 17.06 3.26
C LEU A 56 -14.54 16.12 4.35
N LYS A 57 -13.80 16.04 5.45
CA LYS A 57 -14.13 15.20 6.59
C LYS A 57 -14.44 16.05 7.81
N ILE A 58 -15.52 15.72 8.51
CA ILE A 58 -15.95 16.37 9.74
C ILE A 58 -16.14 15.28 10.79
N ASP A 59 -15.41 15.36 11.89
CA ASP A 59 -15.52 14.47 13.04
C ASP A 59 -15.96 15.26 14.27
N TYR A 60 -16.90 14.71 15.03
CA TYR A 60 -17.38 15.28 16.27
C TYR A 60 -17.36 14.25 17.39
N LEU A 61 -16.72 14.62 18.50
CA LEU A 61 -16.60 13.78 19.69
C LEU A 61 -17.31 14.45 20.86
N ILE A 62 -18.22 13.71 21.52
CA ILE A 62 -18.90 14.16 22.73
C ILE A 62 -18.93 13.05 23.77
N SER A 63 -18.20 13.23 24.88
CA SER A 63 -18.02 12.19 25.89
C SER A 63 -17.49 10.89 25.23
N ASN A 64 -18.26 9.83 25.28
CA ASN A 64 -17.92 8.52 24.69
C ASN A 64 -18.53 8.31 23.30
N PHE A 65 -19.28 9.27 22.77
CA PHE A 65 -19.90 9.18 21.45
C PHE A 65 -19.05 9.90 20.43
N TYR A 66 -18.94 9.31 19.24
CA TYR A 66 -18.28 9.92 18.09
C TYR A 66 -19.15 9.82 16.85
N PHE A 67 -19.06 10.84 16.03
CA PHE A 67 -19.81 10.96 14.79
C PHE A 67 -18.88 11.48 13.70
N GLY A 68 -19.09 11.05 12.48
CA GLY A 68 -18.32 11.57 11.36
C GLY A 68 -19.09 11.53 10.06
N ILE A 69 -18.71 12.45 9.17
CA ILE A 69 -19.20 12.53 7.81
C ILE A 69 -18.04 12.90 6.89
N GLN A 70 -17.96 12.27 5.73
CA GLN A 70 -16.99 12.60 4.69
C GLN A 70 -17.71 12.80 3.38
N ALA A 71 -17.59 14.00 2.81
CA ALA A 71 -17.97 14.30 1.45
C ALA A 71 -16.75 14.15 0.53
N GLU A 72 -16.96 13.58 -0.63
CA GLU A 72 -15.95 13.39 -1.66
C GLU A 72 -16.42 13.97 -2.99
N SER A 73 -15.49 14.52 -3.75
CA SER A 73 -15.74 15.03 -5.10
C SER A 73 -14.61 14.60 -6.02
N TYR A 74 -14.97 13.99 -7.13
CA TYR A 74 -14.06 13.48 -8.15
C TYR A 74 -14.33 14.14 -9.52
N GLU A 75 -14.86 15.36 -9.50
CA GLU A 75 -15.22 16.10 -10.69
C GLU A 75 -14.08 17.04 -11.15
N PRO A 76 -13.96 17.25 -12.48
CA PRO A 76 -14.78 16.68 -13.55
C PRO A 76 -14.47 15.21 -13.82
N MET A 77 -13.34 14.69 -13.40
CA MET A 77 -12.90 13.31 -13.51
C MET A 77 -11.98 12.95 -12.34
N SER A 78 -12.05 11.71 -11.86
CA SER A 78 -11.18 11.23 -10.80
C SER A 78 -9.71 11.15 -11.24
N LEU A 79 -8.81 11.46 -10.32
CA LEU A 79 -7.37 11.47 -10.56
C LEU A 79 -6.76 10.06 -10.66
N LEU A 80 -7.12 9.15 -9.76
CA LEU A 80 -6.49 7.83 -9.64
C LEU A 80 -7.49 6.67 -9.69
N ASN A 81 -8.76 6.93 -9.61
CA ASN A 81 -9.79 5.93 -9.66
C ASN A 81 -10.59 6.09 -10.94
N TYR A 82 -10.32 5.23 -11.92
CA TYR A 82 -10.88 5.35 -13.26
C TYR A 82 -12.25 4.66 -13.41
N SER A 83 -12.80 4.10 -12.33
CA SER A 83 -14.18 3.60 -12.37
C SER A 83 -15.15 4.78 -12.56
N PRO A 84 -16.11 4.69 -13.49
CA PRO A 84 -17.13 5.72 -13.71
C PRO A 84 -17.96 6.05 -12.46
N ASP A 85 -18.05 5.10 -11.51
CA ASP A 85 -18.79 5.23 -10.25
C ASP A 85 -18.27 6.37 -9.36
N PHE A 86 -17.06 6.88 -9.63
CA PHE A 86 -16.46 7.98 -8.88
C PHE A 86 -16.66 9.35 -9.50
N ASN A 87 -17.10 9.50 -10.76
CA ASN A 87 -17.20 10.80 -11.40
C ASN A 87 -18.42 11.61 -10.91
N GLN A 88 -18.45 11.91 -9.62
CA GLN A 88 -19.53 12.67 -8.98
C GLN A 88 -19.06 13.31 -7.67
N THR A 89 -19.91 14.14 -7.10
CA THR A 89 -19.76 14.73 -5.77
C THR A 89 -20.88 14.22 -4.87
N ASN A 90 -20.54 13.56 -3.76
CA ASN A 90 -21.53 13.01 -2.84
C ASN A 90 -20.97 12.84 -1.41
N ILE A 91 -21.86 12.51 -0.47
CA ILE A 91 -21.48 12.02 0.85
C ILE A 91 -21.02 10.57 0.69
N ALA A 92 -19.73 10.34 0.90
CA ALA A 92 -19.10 9.04 0.71
C ALA A 92 -19.14 8.17 1.96
N LEU A 93 -18.95 8.76 3.13
CA LEU A 93 -18.92 8.05 4.40
C LEU A 93 -19.73 8.83 5.45
N TYR A 94 -20.40 8.09 6.32
CA TYR A 94 -21.03 8.60 7.54
C TYR A 94 -20.99 7.52 8.60
N TYR A 95 -20.81 7.89 9.86
CA TYR A 95 -20.76 6.95 10.96
C TYR A 95 -21.13 7.59 12.29
N ALA A 96 -21.58 6.74 13.19
CA ALA A 96 -21.81 7.05 14.58
C ALA A 96 -21.32 5.90 15.45
N GLY A 97 -20.78 6.20 16.60
CA GLY A 97 -20.34 5.16 17.51
C GLY A 97 -20.27 5.59 18.97
N TYR A 98 -20.11 4.60 19.81
CA TYR A 98 -19.89 4.72 21.23
C TYR A 98 -18.63 3.95 21.61
N LYS A 99 -17.74 4.56 22.39
CA LYS A 99 -16.52 3.92 22.85
C LYS A 99 -16.30 4.16 24.33
N SER A 100 -16.25 3.07 25.09
CA SER A 100 -15.87 3.04 26.49
C SER A 100 -14.62 2.16 26.66
N LYS A 101 -14.15 2.00 27.90
CA LYS A 101 -13.01 1.11 28.18
C LYS A 101 -13.28 -0.36 27.77
N LYS A 102 -14.53 -0.83 27.88
CA LYS A 102 -14.88 -2.24 27.69
C LYS A 102 -15.66 -2.52 26.41
N ILE A 103 -16.34 -1.53 25.87
CA ILE A 103 -17.24 -1.72 24.73
C ILE A 103 -17.02 -0.58 23.73
N GLU A 104 -16.86 -0.96 22.46
CA GLU A 104 -16.98 -0.05 21.33
C GLU A 104 -18.06 -0.57 20.40
N VAL A 105 -18.98 0.28 19.99
CA VAL A 105 -19.99 -0.01 18.97
C VAL A 105 -19.93 1.07 17.92
N ALA A 106 -19.97 0.70 16.65
CA ALA A 106 -20.05 1.62 15.53
C ALA A 106 -21.13 1.17 14.55
N ALA A 107 -21.82 2.14 13.96
CA ALA A 107 -22.80 1.95 12.88
C ALA A 107 -22.55 2.96 11.77
N GLY A 108 -22.84 2.58 10.52
CA GLY A 108 -22.49 3.32 9.33
C GLY A 108 -21.22 2.76 8.70
N TYR A 109 -20.34 3.62 8.19
CA TYR A 109 -19.07 3.18 7.62
C TYR A 109 -18.01 3.04 8.69
N PHE A 110 -17.22 1.97 8.62
CA PHE A 110 -16.10 1.72 9.52
C PHE A 110 -14.98 0.97 8.82
N TYR A 111 -13.78 1.05 9.41
CA TYR A 111 -12.63 0.25 9.03
C TYR A 111 -12.36 -0.79 10.10
N GLU A 112 -11.91 -1.97 9.67
CA GLU A 112 -11.51 -3.05 10.58
C GLU A 112 -10.40 -3.90 9.95
N GLN A 113 -9.54 -4.44 10.79
CA GLN A 113 -8.49 -5.37 10.38
C GLN A 113 -8.38 -6.50 11.39
N TYR A 114 -8.30 -7.73 10.89
CA TYR A 114 -8.05 -8.93 11.69
C TYR A 114 -6.63 -9.45 11.42
N GLY A 115 -5.84 -9.61 12.47
CA GLY A 115 -4.45 -10.05 12.38
C GLY A 115 -3.60 -9.19 11.45
N SER A 116 -2.82 -9.84 10.59
CA SER A 116 -1.99 -9.16 9.58
C SER A 116 -2.80 -8.52 8.45
N GLY A 117 -4.09 -8.83 8.35
CA GLY A 117 -4.97 -8.42 7.26
C GLY A 117 -5.15 -9.50 6.18
N LEU A 118 -4.47 -10.61 6.24
CA LEU A 118 -4.58 -11.70 5.26
C LEU A 118 -6.01 -12.22 5.11
N ILE A 119 -6.85 -12.11 6.14
CA ILE A 119 -8.25 -12.53 6.12
C ILE A 119 -9.22 -11.35 5.93
N LEU A 120 -8.93 -10.20 6.55
CA LEU A 120 -9.74 -8.98 6.48
C LEU A 120 -8.88 -7.76 6.75
N ARG A 121 -8.93 -6.78 5.85
CA ARG A 121 -8.53 -5.40 6.10
C ARG A 121 -9.32 -4.45 5.23
N SER A 122 -10.16 -3.65 5.85
CA SER A 122 -10.75 -2.48 5.21
C SER A 122 -9.94 -1.22 5.60
N TRP A 123 -9.66 -0.35 4.62
CA TRP A 123 -8.75 0.78 4.81
C TRP A 123 -8.95 1.87 3.75
N GLU A 124 -8.40 3.03 4.01
CA GLU A 124 -8.34 4.14 3.06
C GLU A 124 -6.88 4.49 2.74
N ASN A 125 -6.58 4.64 1.46
CA ASN A 125 -5.35 5.26 0.99
C ASN A 125 -5.65 6.18 -0.20
N ARG A 126 -5.68 7.48 0.06
CA ARG A 126 -6.04 8.50 -0.94
C ARG A 126 -5.00 8.63 -2.04
N GLN A 127 -3.73 8.32 -1.77
CA GLN A 127 -2.66 8.34 -2.78
C GLN A 127 -2.79 7.19 -3.78
N LEU A 128 -3.38 6.08 -3.37
CA LEU A 128 -3.72 4.95 -4.26
C LEU A 128 -5.17 5.01 -4.75
N GLY A 129 -5.98 5.96 -4.28
CA GLY A 129 -7.41 6.03 -4.58
C GLY A 129 -8.19 4.81 -4.05
N ILE A 130 -7.74 4.18 -2.97
CA ILE A 130 -8.39 3.03 -2.34
C ILE A 130 -9.18 3.50 -1.14
N ASN A 131 -10.46 3.09 -1.09
CA ASN A 131 -11.29 3.19 0.11
C ASN A 131 -12.32 2.06 0.09
N ASN A 132 -12.05 0.99 0.82
CA ASN A 132 -12.88 -0.20 0.92
C ASN A 132 -13.51 -0.35 2.32
N ALA A 133 -13.98 0.76 2.91
CA ALA A 133 -14.74 0.78 4.16
C ALA A 133 -15.93 -0.19 4.11
N LEU A 134 -16.32 -0.72 5.25
CA LEU A 134 -17.53 -1.54 5.41
C LEU A 134 -18.68 -0.66 5.89
N ARG A 135 -19.86 -0.73 5.25
CA ARG A 135 -21.10 -0.09 5.71
C ARG A 135 -21.96 -1.11 6.44
N GLY A 136 -22.17 -0.90 7.74
CA GLY A 136 -22.92 -1.82 8.57
C GLY A 136 -22.78 -1.51 10.04
N ALA A 137 -22.45 -2.52 10.84
CA ALA A 137 -22.23 -2.36 12.28
C ALA A 137 -21.07 -3.22 12.75
N LYS A 138 -20.35 -2.73 13.76
CA LYS A 138 -19.36 -3.50 14.49
C LYS A 138 -19.50 -3.32 16.00
N VAL A 139 -19.13 -4.36 16.74
CA VAL A 139 -19.01 -4.34 18.18
C VAL A 139 -17.66 -4.92 18.57
N LYS A 140 -17.02 -4.26 19.53
CA LYS A 140 -15.80 -4.72 20.19
C LYS A 140 -16.07 -4.79 21.68
N PHE A 141 -15.73 -5.91 22.31
CA PHE A 141 -15.96 -6.17 23.71
C PHE A 141 -14.70 -6.68 24.37
N SER A 142 -14.21 -5.95 25.38
CA SER A 142 -13.03 -6.29 26.17
C SER A 142 -13.45 -6.57 27.62
N PRO A 143 -13.82 -7.82 27.96
CA PRO A 143 -14.20 -8.19 29.33
C PRO A 143 -13.08 -7.94 30.34
N SER A 144 -11.84 -8.02 29.91
CA SER A 144 -10.64 -7.67 30.65
C SER A 144 -9.60 -7.02 29.73
N ASP A 145 -8.52 -6.47 30.31
CA ASP A 145 -7.42 -5.90 29.54
C ASP A 145 -6.64 -6.97 28.73
N ASN A 146 -6.91 -8.26 28.96
CA ASN A 146 -6.20 -9.41 28.37
C ASN A 146 -7.02 -10.16 27.31
N ILE A 147 -8.29 -9.83 27.15
CA ILE A 147 -9.20 -10.53 26.24
C ILE A 147 -10.02 -9.49 25.49
N GLU A 148 -10.00 -9.60 24.18
CA GLU A 148 -10.82 -8.79 23.29
C GLU A 148 -11.57 -9.68 22.30
N PHE A 149 -12.85 -9.39 22.10
CA PHE A 149 -13.68 -9.96 21.04
C PHE A 149 -14.18 -8.84 20.16
N SER A 150 -14.24 -9.07 18.86
CA SER A 150 -14.95 -8.19 17.95
C SER A 150 -15.83 -8.98 16.99
N ALA A 151 -16.96 -8.40 16.60
CA ALA A 151 -17.83 -8.92 15.57
C ALA A 151 -18.27 -7.78 14.65
N LEU A 152 -18.47 -8.09 13.38
CA LEU A 152 -18.96 -7.14 12.39
C LEU A 152 -19.92 -7.78 11.39
N TYR A 153 -20.75 -6.92 10.84
CA TYR A 153 -21.60 -7.19 9.70
C TYR A 153 -21.65 -5.95 8.81
N GLY A 154 -21.55 -6.11 7.51
CA GLY A 154 -21.67 -5.01 6.57
C GLY A 154 -21.41 -5.40 5.14
N SER A 155 -21.60 -4.45 4.23
CA SER A 155 -21.23 -4.55 2.82
C SER A 155 -20.08 -3.61 2.50
N GLN A 156 -19.19 -4.01 1.61
CA GLN A 156 -17.99 -3.24 1.27
C GLN A 156 -18.36 -2.08 0.35
N ARG A 157 -17.74 -0.93 0.57
CA ARG A 157 -17.88 0.23 -0.29
C ARG A 157 -17.40 -0.07 -1.72
N SER A 158 -18.21 0.31 -2.70
CA SER A 158 -17.91 0.30 -4.12
C SER A 158 -18.36 1.65 -4.71
N GLY A 159 -17.40 2.51 -5.08
CA GLY A 159 -17.72 3.87 -5.49
C GLY A 159 -18.37 4.70 -4.36
N PHE A 160 -19.57 5.24 -4.63
CA PHE A 160 -20.42 5.93 -3.64
C PHE A 160 -21.53 5.04 -3.07
N ASP A 161 -21.56 3.77 -3.44
CA ASP A 161 -22.49 2.77 -2.94
C ASP A 161 -21.72 1.64 -2.23
N VAL A 162 -22.33 0.51 -2.04
CA VAL A 162 -21.76 -0.71 -1.47
C VAL A 162 -22.02 -1.91 -2.37
N SER A 163 -21.17 -2.91 -2.25
CA SER A 163 -21.34 -4.21 -2.91
C SER A 163 -22.62 -4.90 -2.44
N ASP A 164 -23.21 -5.72 -3.31
CA ASP A 164 -24.40 -6.54 -3.00
C ASP A 164 -24.06 -7.65 -2.00
N ALA A 165 -22.81 -8.04 -1.92
CA ALA A 165 -22.36 -9.05 -0.98
C ALA A 165 -22.34 -8.56 0.47
N SER A 166 -22.69 -9.45 1.39
CA SER A 166 -22.59 -9.24 2.82
C SER A 166 -21.35 -9.89 3.40
N ILE A 167 -20.66 -9.18 4.29
CA ILE A 167 -19.47 -9.63 5.00
C ILE A 167 -19.79 -9.77 6.48
N TYR A 168 -19.39 -10.91 7.04
CA TYR A 168 -19.53 -11.26 8.46
C TYR A 168 -18.13 -11.43 9.02
N GLY A 169 -17.84 -10.89 10.18
CA GLY A 169 -16.55 -11.03 10.81
C GLY A 169 -16.65 -11.32 12.29
N PHE A 170 -15.75 -12.15 12.77
CA PHE A 170 -15.51 -12.36 14.19
C PHE A 170 -13.99 -12.44 14.44
N ASN A 171 -13.53 -11.81 15.51
CA ASN A 171 -12.14 -11.87 15.93
C ASN A 171 -12.03 -12.00 17.45
N SER A 172 -11.04 -12.73 17.91
CA SER A 172 -10.65 -12.82 19.31
C SER A 172 -9.15 -12.67 19.47
N GLU A 173 -8.74 -11.89 20.47
CA GLU A 173 -7.34 -11.72 20.88
C GLU A 173 -7.23 -12.02 22.36
N ILE A 174 -6.30 -12.88 22.74
CA ILE A 174 -6.13 -13.35 24.13
C ILE A 174 -4.65 -13.27 24.51
N ASN A 175 -4.33 -12.45 25.51
CA ASN A 175 -2.98 -12.38 26.07
C ASN A 175 -2.80 -13.45 27.14
N ILE A 176 -2.15 -14.54 26.78
CA ILE A 176 -1.93 -15.71 27.64
C ILE A 176 -0.95 -15.39 28.77
N SER A 177 0.12 -14.66 28.47
CA SER A 177 1.14 -14.33 29.47
C SER A 177 0.57 -13.50 30.62
N SER A 178 -0.29 -12.54 30.33
CA SER A 178 -0.96 -11.75 31.37
C SER A 178 -1.93 -12.58 32.21
N ILE A 179 -2.65 -13.53 31.61
CA ILE A 179 -3.53 -14.48 32.33
C ILE A 179 -2.69 -15.35 33.26
N LEU A 180 -1.54 -15.83 32.80
CA LEU A 180 -0.61 -16.65 33.58
C LEU A 180 0.30 -15.83 34.50
N LYS A 181 0.18 -14.48 34.49
CA LYS A 181 1.03 -13.55 35.26
C LYS A 181 2.53 -13.73 34.95
N ALA A 182 2.86 -13.95 33.70
CA ALA A 182 4.24 -14.07 33.23
C ALA A 182 4.82 -12.68 32.93
N ASP A 183 5.86 -12.27 33.66
CA ASP A 183 6.47 -10.94 33.55
C ASP A 183 7.67 -10.89 32.56
N THR A 184 8.17 -12.05 32.12
CA THR A 184 9.42 -12.14 31.36
C THR A 184 9.21 -12.40 29.86
N TRP A 185 8.01 -12.76 29.44
CA TRP A 185 7.66 -13.02 28.05
C TRP A 185 6.21 -12.64 27.78
N ASN A 186 5.89 -12.35 26.52
CA ASN A 186 4.52 -12.10 26.07
C ASN A 186 4.11 -13.14 25.04
N LEU A 187 2.89 -13.68 25.16
CA LEU A 187 2.26 -14.60 24.22
C LEU A 187 0.82 -14.17 24.01
N ASP A 188 0.50 -13.80 22.78
CA ASP A 188 -0.85 -13.50 22.35
C ASP A 188 -1.33 -14.57 21.38
N LEU A 189 -2.56 -15.03 21.54
CA LEU A 189 -3.25 -15.91 20.63
C LEU A 189 -4.41 -15.17 19.99
N GLY A 190 -4.54 -15.30 18.67
CA GLY A 190 -5.63 -14.71 17.90
C GLY A 190 -6.37 -15.77 17.08
N PHE A 191 -7.67 -15.59 16.98
CA PHE A 191 -8.51 -16.36 16.05
C PHE A 191 -9.47 -15.42 15.34
N SER A 192 -9.61 -15.59 14.02
CA SER A 192 -10.57 -14.83 13.24
C SER A 192 -11.38 -15.71 12.30
N TYR A 193 -12.59 -15.25 12.04
CA TYR A 193 -13.48 -15.77 11.00
C TYR A 193 -13.98 -14.61 10.15
N VAL A 194 -14.01 -14.81 8.83
CA VAL A 194 -14.65 -13.91 7.87
C VAL A 194 -15.49 -14.74 6.91
N GLY A 195 -16.78 -14.42 6.85
CA GLY A 195 -17.71 -14.98 5.87
C GLY A 195 -18.11 -13.92 4.86
N ARG A 196 -18.10 -14.27 3.58
CA ARG A 196 -18.73 -13.47 2.52
C ARG A 196 -19.94 -14.23 2.01
N LYS A 197 -21.09 -13.56 1.96
CA LYS A 197 -22.29 -14.08 1.27
C LYS A 197 -22.47 -13.29 -0.03
N GLU A 198 -22.33 -13.97 -1.15
CA GLU A 198 -22.60 -13.46 -2.49
C GLU A 198 -23.38 -14.54 -3.23
N VAL A 199 -24.51 -14.17 -3.86
CA VAL A 199 -25.36 -15.14 -4.57
C VAL A 199 -24.55 -15.79 -5.69
N ASN A 200 -24.62 -17.12 -5.76
CA ASN A 200 -23.98 -17.88 -6.84
C ASN A 200 -24.98 -18.05 -7.99
N ASP A 201 -24.83 -17.23 -9.03
CA ASP A 201 -25.65 -17.30 -10.24
C ASP A 201 -25.10 -18.26 -11.30
N ASN A 202 -23.94 -18.89 -11.04
CA ASN A 202 -23.32 -19.83 -11.97
C ASN A 202 -23.86 -21.24 -11.78
N LEU A 203 -24.73 -21.68 -12.71
CA LEU A 203 -25.38 -22.98 -12.64
C LEU A 203 -24.43 -24.15 -12.93
N ASP A 204 -23.29 -23.91 -13.61
CA ASP A 204 -22.33 -24.96 -13.97
C ASP A 204 -21.45 -25.35 -12.76
N PHE A 205 -21.34 -24.50 -11.77
CA PHE A 205 -20.55 -24.73 -10.56
C PHE A 205 -21.41 -24.64 -9.30
N ASN A 206 -21.78 -25.78 -8.76
CA ASN A 206 -22.55 -25.85 -7.51
C ASN A 206 -21.65 -25.65 -6.30
N PHE A 207 -21.42 -24.41 -5.91
CA PHE A 207 -20.78 -24.02 -4.65
C PHE A 207 -21.69 -23.07 -3.85
N ASN A 208 -21.52 -23.06 -2.53
CA ASN A 208 -22.38 -22.27 -1.66
C ASN A 208 -22.21 -20.76 -1.90
N ASP A 209 -23.29 -20.01 -1.68
CA ASP A 209 -23.25 -18.53 -1.63
C ASP A 209 -22.24 -18.00 -0.60
N PHE A 210 -21.92 -18.81 0.42
CA PHE A 210 -20.95 -18.46 1.44
C PHE A 210 -19.55 -18.94 1.10
N THR A 211 -18.60 -18.02 1.06
CA THR A 211 -17.17 -18.31 1.15
C THR A 211 -16.69 -17.95 2.55
N ASN A 212 -16.09 -18.90 3.23
CA ASN A 212 -15.64 -18.77 4.61
C ASN A 212 -14.14 -18.76 4.66
N ALA A 213 -13.56 -17.90 5.48
CA ALA A 213 -12.15 -17.89 5.78
C ALA A 213 -11.93 -17.87 7.31
N ILE A 214 -10.95 -18.64 7.76
CA ILE A 214 -10.54 -18.69 9.17
C ILE A 214 -9.05 -18.40 9.29
N SER A 215 -8.66 -17.75 10.38
CA SER A 215 -7.26 -17.46 10.69
C SER A 215 -6.94 -17.82 12.13
N GLY A 216 -5.78 -18.46 12.35
CA GLY A 216 -5.18 -18.68 13.65
C GLY A 216 -3.83 -17.98 13.74
N ARG A 217 -3.57 -17.29 14.88
CA ARG A 217 -2.36 -16.48 15.09
C ARG A 217 -1.71 -16.76 16.41
N VAL A 218 -0.38 -16.69 16.41
CA VAL A 218 0.46 -16.76 17.61
C VAL A 218 1.49 -15.65 17.52
N ASN A 219 1.53 -14.76 18.52
CA ASN A 219 2.55 -13.72 18.66
C ASN A 219 3.33 -13.96 19.94
N PHE A 220 4.64 -14.07 19.84
CA PHE A 220 5.54 -14.29 20.97
C PHE A 220 6.62 -13.21 21.04
N SER A 221 6.86 -12.67 22.20
CA SER A 221 8.00 -11.79 22.42
C SER A 221 8.66 -12.02 23.77
N LYS A 222 9.99 -11.92 23.81
CA LYS A 222 10.79 -12.00 25.01
C LYS A 222 12.06 -11.15 24.85
N ASP A 223 12.30 -10.25 25.79
CA ASP A 223 13.46 -9.33 25.77
C ASP A 223 13.58 -8.58 24.44
N ASN A 224 14.59 -8.92 23.65
CA ASN A 224 14.91 -8.30 22.36
C ASN A 224 14.39 -9.09 21.16
N PHE A 225 13.65 -10.14 21.38
CA PHE A 225 13.19 -11.10 20.39
C PHE A 225 11.68 -10.99 20.22
N TYR A 226 11.18 -11.08 18.99
CA TYR A 226 9.79 -11.34 18.71
C TYR A 226 9.63 -12.31 17.55
N SER A 227 8.54 -13.05 17.54
CA SER A 227 8.10 -13.81 16.38
C SER A 227 6.58 -13.87 16.32
N SER A 228 6.03 -13.94 15.11
CA SER A 228 4.61 -14.16 14.88
C SER A 228 4.40 -15.19 13.78
N ALA A 229 3.31 -15.92 13.89
CA ALA A 229 2.85 -16.85 12.86
C ALA A 229 1.35 -16.70 12.67
N GLU A 230 0.91 -16.62 11.42
CA GLU A 230 -0.50 -16.60 11.06
C GLU A 230 -0.76 -17.63 9.94
N PHE A 231 -1.79 -18.44 10.13
CA PHE A 231 -2.30 -19.37 9.12
C PHE A 231 -3.73 -19.00 8.78
N VAL A 232 -4.02 -18.94 7.46
CA VAL A 232 -5.36 -18.66 6.92
C VAL A 232 -5.80 -19.78 6.02
N SER A 233 -7.06 -20.21 6.17
CA SER A 233 -7.71 -21.16 5.26
C SER A 233 -9.01 -20.54 4.76
N LYS A 234 -9.17 -20.48 3.44
CA LYS A 234 -10.37 -20.02 2.72
C LYS A 234 -11.06 -21.23 2.08
N SER A 235 -12.37 -21.36 2.26
CA SER A 235 -13.17 -22.39 1.61
C SER A 235 -13.18 -22.20 0.09
N ASN A 236 -13.76 -23.17 -0.62
CA ASN A 236 -13.92 -23.11 -2.07
C ASN A 236 -14.57 -21.80 -2.51
N ASP A 237 -13.97 -21.18 -3.50
CA ASP A 237 -14.46 -19.98 -4.18
C ASP A 237 -14.22 -20.10 -5.67
N GLY A 238 -14.99 -19.35 -6.49
CA GLY A 238 -14.88 -19.39 -7.93
C GLY A 238 -13.52 -18.89 -8.42
N LEU A 239 -12.84 -19.67 -9.25
CA LEU A 239 -11.71 -19.21 -10.04
C LEU A 239 -12.21 -18.39 -11.23
N ILE A 240 -11.92 -17.10 -11.23
CA ILE A 240 -12.29 -16.20 -12.30
C ILE A 240 -11.20 -16.21 -13.36
N ILE A 241 -11.51 -16.73 -14.53
CA ILE A 241 -10.62 -16.83 -15.69
C ILE A 241 -11.37 -16.25 -16.88
N PHE A 242 -10.78 -15.26 -17.56
CA PHE A 242 -11.43 -14.54 -18.67
C PHE A 242 -12.82 -13.97 -18.30
N GLN A 243 -12.93 -13.44 -17.07
CA GLN A 243 -14.16 -12.84 -16.50
C GLN A 243 -15.31 -13.84 -16.25
N GLU A 244 -15.03 -15.13 -16.28
CA GLU A 244 -16.02 -16.18 -16.00
C GLU A 244 -15.49 -17.11 -14.91
N VAL A 245 -16.40 -17.72 -14.15
CA VAL A 245 -16.05 -18.82 -13.24
C VAL A 245 -15.78 -20.05 -14.07
N ARG A 246 -14.56 -20.58 -14.01
CA ARG A 246 -14.14 -21.77 -14.75
C ARG A 246 -13.92 -22.99 -13.86
N ASN A 247 -13.69 -22.79 -12.59
CA ASN A 247 -13.54 -23.84 -11.58
C ASN A 247 -13.73 -23.25 -10.18
N VAL A 248 -13.72 -24.09 -9.14
CA VAL A 248 -13.79 -23.69 -7.73
C VAL A 248 -12.64 -24.30 -6.95
N LYS A 249 -11.93 -23.48 -6.17
CA LYS A 249 -10.78 -23.93 -5.39
C LYS A 249 -10.74 -23.26 -4.02
N PRO A 250 -10.22 -23.96 -3.00
CA PRO A 250 -9.90 -23.34 -1.72
C PRO A 250 -8.68 -22.43 -1.84
N GLY A 251 -8.46 -21.60 -0.82
CA GLY A 251 -7.25 -20.82 -0.69
C GLY A 251 -6.61 -21.00 0.66
N ASN A 252 -5.30 -20.77 0.74
CA ASN A 252 -4.59 -20.78 2.02
C ASN A 252 -3.42 -19.81 2.03
N ALA A 253 -3.05 -19.34 3.22
CA ALA A 253 -1.88 -18.52 3.41
C ALA A 253 -1.19 -18.88 4.73
N PHE A 254 0.13 -18.80 4.72
CA PHE A 254 0.96 -18.86 5.90
C PHE A 254 1.91 -17.67 5.91
N LEU A 255 1.93 -16.93 7.00
CA LEU A 255 2.85 -15.81 7.24
C LEU A 255 3.64 -16.08 8.53
N PHE A 256 4.94 -15.90 8.47
CA PHE A 256 5.83 -15.96 9.62
C PHE A 256 6.72 -14.73 9.65
N ASP A 257 6.79 -14.07 10.81
CA ASP A 257 7.66 -12.93 11.05
C ASP A 257 8.55 -13.22 12.26
N PHE A 258 9.78 -12.73 12.17
CA PHE A 258 10.81 -12.89 13.19
C PHE A 258 11.63 -11.61 13.31
N GLY A 259 11.93 -11.19 14.52
CA GLY A 259 12.81 -10.06 14.73
C GLY A 259 13.63 -10.18 16.00
N TYR A 260 14.85 -9.64 15.91
CA TYR A 260 15.74 -9.47 17.05
C TYR A 260 16.41 -8.11 16.99
N GLY A 261 16.36 -7.36 18.09
CA GLY A 261 16.91 -6.00 18.11
C GLY A 261 17.64 -5.68 19.40
N LYS A 262 18.87 -5.18 19.29
CA LYS A 262 19.61 -4.59 20.40
C LYS A 262 20.29 -3.30 19.97
N LYS A 263 20.80 -2.53 20.92
CA LYS A 263 21.47 -1.26 20.62
C LYS A 263 22.54 -1.41 19.53
N GLY A 264 22.26 -0.82 18.37
CA GLY A 264 23.16 -0.79 17.22
C GLY A 264 23.13 -2.03 16.31
N PHE A 265 22.27 -3.01 16.57
CA PHE A 265 22.08 -4.18 15.71
C PHE A 265 20.60 -4.58 15.69
N GLY A 266 20.11 -4.94 14.53
CA GLY A 266 18.79 -5.54 14.38
C GLY A 266 18.73 -6.43 13.15
N ILE A 267 17.90 -7.44 13.25
CA ILE A 267 17.52 -8.33 12.16
C ILE A 267 16.01 -8.50 12.20
N ASN A 268 15.39 -8.45 11.04
CA ASN A 268 13.98 -8.78 10.82
C ASN A 268 13.90 -9.71 9.61
N ALA A 269 13.07 -10.74 9.70
CA ALA A 269 12.83 -11.66 8.60
C ALA A 269 11.34 -11.98 8.53
N ASN A 270 10.84 -12.13 7.31
CA ASN A 270 9.50 -12.66 7.07
C ASN A 270 9.56 -13.78 6.03
N PHE A 271 8.58 -14.65 6.11
CA PHE A 271 8.33 -15.71 5.15
C PHE A 271 6.82 -15.77 4.90
N ARG A 272 6.42 -15.89 3.64
CA ARG A 272 5.01 -16.04 3.27
C ARG A 272 4.85 -17.08 2.18
N ARG A 273 3.83 -17.93 2.33
CA ARG A 273 3.27 -18.79 1.30
C ARG A 273 1.82 -18.43 1.10
N ILE A 274 1.40 -18.24 -0.13
CA ILE A 274 0.02 -17.91 -0.49
C ILE A 274 -0.41 -18.74 -1.70
N GLU A 275 -1.62 -19.28 -1.62
CA GLU A 275 -2.28 -20.00 -2.71
C GLU A 275 -3.74 -19.55 -2.81
N ASN A 276 -4.16 -19.05 -3.96
CA ASN A 276 -5.53 -18.64 -4.28
C ASN A 276 -6.19 -17.77 -3.18
N MET A 277 -5.50 -16.72 -2.74
CA MET A 277 -5.94 -15.86 -1.62
C MET A 277 -6.56 -14.55 -2.06
N ASN A 278 -6.83 -14.32 -3.34
CA ASN A 278 -7.70 -13.22 -3.72
C ASN A 278 -9.09 -13.43 -3.10
N PHE A 279 -9.55 -12.44 -2.34
CA PHE A 279 -10.83 -12.49 -1.65
C PHE A 279 -11.57 -11.17 -1.86
N TYR A 280 -12.54 -11.20 -2.77
CA TYR A 280 -13.33 -10.04 -3.15
C TYR A 280 -14.72 -10.12 -2.56
N SER A 281 -15.35 -8.97 -2.28
CA SER A 281 -16.77 -8.91 -1.90
C SER A 281 -17.65 -9.36 -3.06
N GLU A 282 -17.32 -8.93 -4.28
CA GLU A 282 -17.98 -9.38 -5.51
C GLU A 282 -16.90 -9.96 -6.46
N ARG A 283 -17.06 -11.22 -6.87
CA ARG A 283 -16.04 -11.93 -7.66
C ARG A 283 -15.74 -11.27 -8.99
N ASN A 284 -16.77 -10.80 -9.68
CA ASN A 284 -16.71 -10.34 -11.07
C ASN A 284 -16.82 -8.83 -11.23
N ALA A 285 -16.77 -8.06 -10.11
CA ALA A 285 -16.90 -6.62 -10.20
C ALA A 285 -15.74 -5.99 -10.98
N THR A 286 -16.04 -5.06 -11.88
CA THR A 286 -15.03 -4.32 -12.64
C THR A 286 -14.08 -3.52 -11.75
N GLY A 287 -14.55 -3.11 -10.56
CA GLY A 287 -13.74 -2.43 -9.55
C GLY A 287 -12.58 -3.26 -8.98
N ASN A 288 -12.59 -4.59 -9.16
CA ASN A 288 -11.54 -5.47 -8.65
C ASN A 288 -10.15 -5.14 -9.23
N ILE A 289 -10.06 -4.71 -10.49
CA ILE A 289 -8.82 -4.25 -11.12
C ILE A 289 -8.23 -3.00 -10.44
N TYR A 290 -9.05 -2.26 -9.70
CA TYR A 290 -8.66 -1.08 -8.92
C TYR A 290 -8.56 -1.35 -7.42
N ASN A 291 -8.59 -2.61 -6.99
CA ASN A 291 -8.64 -3.04 -5.58
C ASN A 291 -9.81 -2.45 -4.78
N GLN A 292 -10.94 -2.14 -5.43
CA GLN A 292 -12.12 -1.57 -4.77
C GLN A 292 -12.84 -2.57 -3.87
N ASN A 293 -13.04 -3.79 -4.38
CA ASN A 293 -13.86 -4.82 -3.73
C ASN A 293 -13.02 -5.89 -3.02
N ILE A 294 -11.74 -5.63 -2.75
CA ILE A 294 -10.89 -6.59 -2.04
C ILE A 294 -11.16 -6.55 -0.52
N ILE A 295 -11.41 -7.71 0.06
CA ILE A 295 -11.72 -7.88 1.50
C ILE A 295 -10.42 -7.96 2.31
N ASN A 296 -9.44 -8.71 1.80
CA ASN A 296 -8.17 -8.96 2.48
C ASN A 296 -7.05 -8.02 1.99
N TYR A 297 -5.89 -8.13 2.63
CA TYR A 297 -4.73 -7.30 2.33
C TYR A 297 -3.48 -8.16 2.16
N ILE A 298 -2.93 -8.16 0.96
CA ILE A 298 -1.76 -8.94 0.60
C ILE A 298 -0.72 -8.02 -0.05
N PRO A 299 0.04 -7.28 0.76
CA PRO A 299 1.09 -6.40 0.24
C PRO A 299 2.30 -7.21 -0.24
N ALA A 300 3.07 -6.66 -1.17
CA ALA A 300 4.41 -7.17 -1.43
C ALA A 300 5.26 -7.03 -0.17
N LEU A 301 5.91 -8.13 0.26
CA LEU A 301 6.82 -8.14 1.39
C LEU A 301 8.27 -8.00 0.88
N THR A 302 8.53 -6.91 0.15
CA THR A 302 9.85 -6.49 -0.32
C THR A 302 10.18 -5.13 0.24
N LYS A 303 11.45 -4.76 0.21
CA LYS A 303 11.86 -3.43 0.66
C LYS A 303 11.19 -2.35 -0.17
N GLN A 304 10.60 -1.37 0.49
CA GLN A 304 10.11 -0.16 -0.15
C GLN A 304 11.27 0.83 -0.29
N HIS A 305 11.47 1.32 -1.49
CA HIS A 305 12.56 2.23 -1.82
C HIS A 305 12.06 3.66 -2.01
N ASP A 306 12.87 4.63 -1.56
CA ASP A 306 12.55 6.06 -1.67
C ASP A 306 13.15 6.72 -2.93
N TYR A 307 13.95 5.98 -3.71
CA TYR A 307 14.68 6.52 -4.85
C TYR A 307 13.97 6.24 -6.18
N LEU A 308 14.06 7.17 -7.14
CA LEU A 308 13.28 7.12 -8.38
C LEU A 308 13.62 5.90 -9.25
N LEU A 309 14.92 5.59 -9.41
CA LEU A 309 15.32 4.48 -10.29
C LEU A 309 15.16 3.10 -9.65
N THR A 310 15.11 3.01 -8.33
CA THR A 310 14.80 1.76 -7.62
C THR A 310 13.33 1.35 -7.73
N ASN A 311 12.49 2.25 -8.25
CA ASN A 311 11.07 2.03 -8.48
C ASN A 311 10.72 1.87 -9.98
N ILE A 312 11.68 1.50 -10.84
CA ILE A 312 11.41 1.15 -12.24
C ILE A 312 10.77 -0.25 -12.33
N TYR A 313 11.29 -1.22 -11.60
CA TYR A 313 10.79 -2.60 -11.51
C TYR A 313 10.40 -2.90 -10.08
N VAL A 314 9.10 -2.89 -9.78
CA VAL A 314 8.57 -3.06 -8.42
C VAL A 314 7.78 -4.34 -8.31
N TYR A 315 8.18 -5.21 -7.40
CA TYR A 315 7.47 -6.46 -7.14
C TYR A 315 6.08 -6.21 -6.56
N GLN A 316 5.09 -6.87 -7.13
CA GLN A 316 3.74 -6.96 -6.59
C GLN A 316 3.48 -8.38 -6.08
N ALA A 317 2.79 -8.51 -4.97
CA ALA A 317 2.35 -9.82 -4.49
C ALA A 317 1.50 -10.54 -5.53
N GLN A 318 1.69 -11.85 -5.66
CA GLN A 318 1.04 -12.70 -6.65
C GLN A 318 0.13 -13.76 -5.97
N PRO A 319 -0.99 -13.33 -5.33
CA PRO A 319 -1.86 -14.24 -4.58
C PRO A 319 -2.78 -15.10 -5.43
N GLN A 320 -2.89 -14.81 -6.74
CA GLN A 320 -3.80 -15.45 -7.66
C GLN A 320 -3.17 -16.63 -8.42
N VAL A 321 -4.04 -17.48 -8.92
CA VAL A 321 -3.72 -18.47 -9.96
C VAL A 321 -4.00 -17.83 -11.32
N SER A 322 -3.16 -18.07 -12.32
CA SER A 322 -3.38 -17.62 -13.69
C SER A 322 -3.37 -18.79 -14.66
N PHE A 323 -4.36 -18.79 -15.57
CA PHE A 323 -4.49 -19.70 -16.70
C PHE A 323 -4.46 -18.97 -18.06
N GLN A 324 -3.94 -17.76 -18.10
CA GLN A 324 -3.91 -16.94 -19.33
C GLN A 324 -2.94 -17.50 -20.38
N ASP A 325 -1.83 -18.04 -19.94
CA ASP A 325 -0.81 -18.62 -20.81
C ASP A 325 -0.54 -20.08 -20.42
N PRO A 326 -0.83 -21.08 -21.31
CA PRO A 326 -0.57 -22.50 -21.05
C PRO A 326 0.90 -22.83 -20.74
N THR A 327 1.81 -21.96 -21.09
CA THR A 327 3.24 -22.13 -20.81
C THR A 327 3.68 -21.46 -19.50
N LEU A 328 2.74 -20.86 -18.77
CA LEU A 328 2.98 -20.08 -17.56
C LEU A 328 2.29 -20.73 -16.36
N LEU A 329 3.01 -21.57 -15.63
CA LEU A 329 2.51 -22.20 -14.41
C LEU A 329 2.57 -21.19 -13.26
N LYS A 330 1.49 -20.42 -13.06
CA LYS A 330 1.41 -19.40 -12.02
C LYS A 330 0.40 -19.80 -10.96
N ILE A 331 0.90 -20.29 -9.83
CA ILE A 331 0.10 -20.64 -8.65
C ILE A 331 0.63 -19.83 -7.49
N GLY A 332 -0.08 -18.78 -7.07
CA GLY A 332 0.26 -18.00 -5.90
C GLY A 332 1.73 -17.59 -5.77
N GLU A 333 2.23 -17.50 -4.56
CA GLU A 333 3.64 -17.18 -4.30
C GLU A 333 4.18 -17.81 -3.01
N ILE A 334 5.49 -18.03 -2.98
CA ILE A 334 6.26 -18.42 -1.82
C ILE A 334 7.58 -17.64 -1.77
N GLY A 335 7.95 -17.16 -0.60
CA GLY A 335 9.20 -16.41 -0.46
C GLY A 335 9.33 -15.68 0.85
N GLY A 336 10.28 -14.77 0.91
CA GLY A 336 10.52 -13.98 2.10
C GLY A 336 11.56 -12.90 1.91
N GLN A 337 11.75 -12.15 2.97
CA GLN A 337 12.69 -11.04 3.05
C GLN A 337 13.44 -11.07 4.37
N VAL A 338 14.68 -10.64 4.35
CA VAL A 338 15.53 -10.42 5.54
C VAL A 338 16.10 -9.01 5.49
N ASP A 339 15.90 -8.25 6.56
CA ASP A 339 16.53 -6.97 6.82
C ASP A 339 17.52 -7.07 7.97
N LEU A 340 18.72 -6.61 7.77
CA LEU A 340 19.77 -6.57 8.78
C LEU A 340 20.36 -5.16 8.85
N PHE A 341 20.49 -4.60 10.02
CA PHE A 341 21.22 -3.34 10.20
C PHE A 341 22.26 -3.42 11.31
N TYR A 342 23.34 -2.71 11.12
CA TYR A 342 24.41 -2.56 12.11
C TYR A 342 24.92 -1.12 12.17
N THR A 343 25.13 -0.62 13.37
CA THR A 343 25.71 0.70 13.63
C THR A 343 27.08 0.57 14.25
N PHE A 344 28.12 0.88 13.50
CA PHE A 344 29.50 0.91 13.98
C PHE A 344 29.64 1.97 15.06
N LYS A 345 30.32 1.61 16.15
CA LYS A 345 30.56 2.53 17.26
C LYS A 345 31.39 3.73 16.80
N LYS A 346 31.07 4.91 17.37
CA LYS A 346 31.85 6.13 17.16
C LYS A 346 33.29 5.93 17.62
N LYS A 347 34.24 6.65 17.00
CA LYS A 347 35.68 6.61 17.28
C LYS A 347 36.33 5.25 16.97
N THR A 348 35.73 4.43 16.11
CA THR A 348 36.36 3.24 15.51
C THR A 348 36.71 3.53 14.06
N PHE A 349 37.53 2.68 13.42
CA PHE A 349 37.96 2.83 12.03
C PHE A 349 36.75 2.92 11.07
N LEU A 350 35.79 2.00 11.13
CA LEU A 350 34.58 2.00 10.31
C LEU A 350 33.53 3.01 10.78
N GLY A 351 33.41 3.22 12.10
CA GLY A 351 32.43 4.15 12.66
C GLY A 351 32.77 5.62 12.50
N GLY A 352 34.04 5.97 12.43
CA GLY A 352 34.50 7.36 12.37
C GLY A 352 34.03 8.19 13.58
N LYS A 353 34.08 9.53 13.46
CA LYS A 353 33.76 10.46 14.56
C LYS A 353 32.29 10.39 14.99
N TYR A 354 31.36 10.15 14.07
CA TYR A 354 29.92 10.25 14.29
C TYR A 354 29.15 8.93 14.27
N GLY A 355 29.83 7.83 13.91
CA GLY A 355 29.23 6.53 13.65
C GLY A 355 28.87 6.35 12.17
N THR A 356 28.89 5.10 11.72
CA THR A 356 28.45 4.66 10.38
C THR A 356 27.37 3.62 10.57
N LYS A 357 26.25 3.71 9.83
CA LYS A 357 25.19 2.71 9.82
C LYS A 357 25.23 1.98 8.49
N ILE A 358 25.17 0.66 8.53
CA ILE A 358 24.95 -0.18 7.35
C ILE A 358 23.62 -0.90 7.49
N ALA A 359 22.94 -1.12 6.36
CA ALA A 359 21.77 -1.97 6.28
C ALA A 359 21.89 -2.87 5.06
N LEU A 360 21.56 -4.14 5.21
CA LEU A 360 21.50 -5.15 4.16
C LEU A 360 20.06 -5.65 4.11
N ASN A 361 19.49 -5.68 2.92
CA ASN A 361 18.20 -6.31 2.65
C ASN A 361 18.39 -7.40 1.60
N MET A 362 17.69 -8.50 1.76
CA MET A 362 17.61 -9.60 0.79
C MET A 362 16.18 -10.07 0.70
N SER A 363 15.64 -10.24 -0.50
CA SER A 363 14.33 -10.82 -0.73
C SER A 363 14.37 -11.82 -1.89
N TYR A 364 13.50 -12.84 -1.80
CA TYR A 364 13.32 -13.84 -2.84
C TYR A 364 11.85 -14.26 -2.88
N TRP A 365 11.26 -14.25 -4.09
CA TRP A 365 9.87 -14.62 -4.33
C TRP A 365 9.78 -15.50 -5.57
N ALA A 366 9.00 -16.58 -5.47
CA ALA A 366 8.75 -17.54 -6.54
C ALA A 366 7.27 -17.96 -6.53
N GLY A 367 6.81 -18.56 -7.58
CA GLY A 367 5.53 -19.28 -7.60
C GLY A 367 5.61 -20.57 -6.78
N LEU A 368 4.46 -21.17 -6.53
CA LEU A 368 4.40 -22.54 -6.02
C LEU A 368 4.63 -23.52 -7.18
N SER A 369 5.35 -24.61 -6.92
CA SER A 369 5.37 -25.76 -7.84
C SER A 369 4.08 -26.56 -7.73
N GLY A 370 3.76 -27.33 -8.78
CA GLY A 370 2.58 -28.16 -8.81
C GLY A 370 2.21 -28.59 -10.23
N ASP A 371 1.07 -29.22 -10.36
CA ASP A 371 0.53 -29.71 -11.62
C ASP A 371 -0.58 -28.77 -12.11
N PHE A 372 -0.65 -28.56 -13.44
CA PHE A 372 -1.65 -27.73 -14.10
C PHE A 372 -2.45 -28.55 -15.12
N ASP A 373 -3.77 -28.45 -15.06
CA ASP A 373 -4.70 -28.96 -16.07
C ASP A 373 -5.41 -27.76 -16.74
N TYR A 374 -4.90 -27.35 -17.89
CA TYR A 374 -5.45 -26.24 -18.66
C TYR A 374 -6.80 -26.54 -19.32
N GLU A 375 -7.09 -27.82 -19.63
CA GLU A 375 -8.35 -28.19 -20.26
C GLU A 375 -9.53 -28.03 -19.30
N ASN A 376 -9.29 -28.34 -18.02
CA ASN A 376 -10.31 -28.27 -16.98
C ASN A 376 -10.14 -27.04 -16.05
N PHE A 377 -9.16 -26.14 -16.32
CA PHE A 377 -8.82 -25.02 -15.48
C PHE A 377 -8.57 -25.45 -14.02
N ASP A 378 -7.84 -26.53 -13.85
CA ASP A 378 -7.53 -27.11 -12.55
C ASP A 378 -6.04 -27.12 -12.23
N TYR A 379 -5.68 -27.23 -10.97
CA TYR A 379 -4.30 -27.31 -10.51
C TYR A 379 -4.19 -28.02 -9.17
N GLY A 380 -3.01 -28.56 -8.90
CA GLY A 380 -2.58 -29.02 -7.58
C GLY A 380 -1.28 -28.33 -7.20
N ALA A 381 -1.23 -27.66 -6.04
CA ALA A 381 -0.03 -27.00 -5.55
C ALA A 381 0.71 -27.84 -4.51
N ASP A 382 2.03 -27.90 -4.60
CA ASP A 382 2.87 -28.49 -3.57
C ASP A 382 2.87 -27.61 -2.31
N THR A 383 2.86 -28.23 -1.13
CA THR A 383 2.73 -27.49 0.15
C THR A 383 3.87 -26.48 0.37
N PHE A 384 5.11 -26.86 0.08
CA PHE A 384 6.30 -26.00 0.17
C PHE A 384 7.17 -26.08 -1.09
N GLY A 385 6.57 -26.48 -2.21
CA GLY A 385 7.26 -26.54 -3.49
C GLY A 385 7.57 -25.13 -4.01
N ILE A 386 8.78 -24.94 -4.51
CA ILE A 386 9.23 -23.69 -5.10
C ILE A 386 9.21 -23.85 -6.62
N GLY A 387 8.40 -23.05 -7.28
CA GLY A 387 8.30 -22.98 -8.73
C GLY A 387 9.25 -21.94 -9.33
N GLU A 388 8.84 -21.33 -10.43
CA GLU A 388 9.63 -20.31 -11.12
C GLU A 388 9.86 -19.06 -10.27
N LYS A 389 11.08 -18.52 -10.37
CA LYS A 389 11.45 -17.28 -9.69
C LYS A 389 10.68 -16.09 -10.28
N TYR A 390 9.99 -15.34 -9.43
CA TYR A 390 9.33 -14.10 -9.79
C TYR A 390 10.24 -12.89 -9.59
N PHE A 391 10.87 -12.83 -8.41
CA PHE A 391 11.65 -11.67 -8.01
C PHE A 391 12.75 -12.06 -7.03
N SER A 392 13.90 -11.42 -7.14
CA SER A 392 14.91 -11.41 -6.08
C SER A 392 15.60 -10.06 -6.01
N GLU A 393 15.99 -9.66 -4.81
CA GLU A 393 16.72 -8.41 -4.59
C GLU A 393 17.75 -8.58 -3.47
N ILE A 394 18.90 -7.97 -3.67
CA ILE A 394 19.89 -7.73 -2.61
C ILE A 394 20.21 -6.25 -2.63
N SER A 395 20.10 -5.58 -1.48
CA SER A 395 20.48 -4.18 -1.38
C SER A 395 21.35 -3.88 -0.16
N LEU A 396 22.30 -2.96 -0.35
CA LEU A 396 23.25 -2.51 0.66
C LEU A 396 23.17 -0.99 0.80
N GLU A 397 22.90 -0.52 2.01
CA GLU A 397 22.87 0.90 2.34
C GLU A 397 23.99 1.22 3.34
N ILE A 398 24.72 2.31 3.08
CA ILE A 398 25.74 2.87 3.98
C ILE A 398 25.38 4.32 4.26
N ARG A 399 24.99 4.61 5.51
CA ARG A 399 24.71 5.97 5.99
C ARG A 399 25.86 6.48 6.85
N LYS A 400 26.47 7.59 6.43
CA LYS A 400 27.61 8.17 7.12
C LYS A 400 27.41 9.65 7.42
N LYS A 401 27.70 10.03 8.64
CA LYS A 401 27.76 11.43 9.07
C LYS A 401 29.22 11.85 9.15
N TRP A 402 29.64 12.77 8.29
CA TRP A 402 31.02 13.23 8.16
C TRP A 402 31.34 14.37 9.13
N SER A 403 30.37 15.29 9.29
CA SER A 403 30.45 16.42 10.20
C SER A 403 29.09 16.70 10.88
N ARG A 404 28.99 17.78 11.65
CA ARG A 404 27.70 18.23 12.20
C ARG A 404 26.73 18.67 11.09
N SER A 405 27.27 19.16 9.97
CA SER A 405 26.49 19.69 8.85
C SER A 405 26.41 18.77 7.64
N TRP A 406 27.33 17.79 7.49
CA TRP A 406 27.44 16.95 6.30
C TRP A 406 27.13 15.50 6.60
N SER A 407 26.25 14.88 5.78
CA SER A 407 25.95 13.44 5.80
C SER A 407 25.78 12.92 4.38
N SER A 408 26.01 11.63 4.17
CA SER A 408 25.81 10.95 2.90
C SER A 408 25.17 9.58 3.10
N ILE A 409 24.48 9.12 2.04
CA ILE A 409 23.97 7.76 1.87
C ILE A 409 24.55 7.23 0.57
N PHE A 410 25.08 6.01 0.61
CA PHE A 410 25.41 5.22 -0.57
C PHE A 410 24.53 3.99 -0.56
N TYR A 411 23.85 3.74 -1.65
CA TYR A 411 22.90 2.67 -1.77
C TYR A 411 23.11 1.90 -3.06
N TYR A 412 23.23 0.61 -2.95
CA TYR A 412 23.36 -0.31 -4.09
C TYR A 412 22.25 -1.33 -4.03
N VAL A 413 21.66 -1.63 -5.17
CA VAL A 413 20.58 -2.62 -5.34
C VAL A 413 20.89 -3.46 -6.57
N ASN A 414 20.83 -4.78 -6.41
CA ASN A 414 20.79 -5.74 -7.51
C ASN A 414 19.42 -6.43 -7.48
N GLN A 415 18.72 -6.42 -8.62
CA GLN A 415 17.39 -7.01 -8.74
C GLN A 415 17.32 -7.97 -9.94
N SER A 416 16.54 -9.02 -9.76
CA SER A 416 16.04 -9.89 -10.83
C SER A 416 14.52 -9.83 -10.83
N TYR A 417 13.93 -9.44 -11.95
CA TYR A 417 12.50 -9.18 -12.10
C TYR A 417 11.94 -9.95 -13.32
N ASN A 418 11.09 -10.93 -13.06
CA ASN A 418 10.51 -11.77 -14.09
C ASN A 418 9.19 -11.16 -14.58
N LYS A 419 9.25 -10.36 -15.65
CA LYS A 419 8.07 -9.71 -16.26
C LYS A 419 7.01 -10.71 -16.68
N ARG A 420 7.42 -11.89 -17.15
CA ARG A 420 6.50 -12.90 -17.65
C ARG A 420 5.53 -13.35 -16.56
N TYR A 421 6.00 -13.55 -15.33
CA TYR A 421 5.19 -14.00 -14.21
C TYR A 421 4.52 -12.85 -13.44
N ILE A 422 5.11 -11.66 -13.43
CA ILE A 422 4.59 -10.52 -12.66
C ILE A 422 3.63 -9.66 -13.50
N GLU A 423 4.02 -9.35 -14.76
CA GLU A 423 3.28 -8.46 -15.65
C GLU A 423 2.58 -9.20 -16.81
N GLU A 424 2.78 -10.51 -16.92
CA GLU A 424 2.30 -11.35 -18.03
C GLU A 424 2.79 -10.86 -19.41
N THR A 425 3.99 -10.24 -19.43
CA THR A 425 4.69 -9.77 -20.64
C THR A 425 6.04 -10.46 -20.77
N PHE A 426 6.56 -10.58 -22.00
CA PHE A 426 7.85 -11.27 -22.19
C PHE A 426 9.01 -10.49 -21.55
N GLY A 427 9.93 -11.24 -20.98
CA GLY A 427 11.24 -10.79 -20.54
C GLY A 427 11.55 -11.10 -19.08
N ASN A 428 12.82 -11.30 -18.82
CA ASN A 428 13.42 -11.29 -17.49
C ASN A 428 14.37 -10.11 -17.43
N VAL A 429 14.38 -9.37 -16.35
CA VAL A 429 15.14 -8.12 -16.23
C VAL A 429 16.10 -8.24 -15.05
N GLU A 430 17.39 -8.14 -15.34
CA GLU A 430 18.45 -8.07 -14.34
C GLU A 430 18.94 -6.62 -14.24
N THR A 431 18.95 -6.04 -13.05
CA THR A 431 19.38 -4.64 -12.86
C THR A 431 20.39 -4.49 -11.75
N ASP A 432 21.31 -3.54 -11.96
CA ASP A 432 22.19 -2.99 -10.94
C ASP A 432 21.88 -1.51 -10.77
N ILE A 433 21.62 -1.06 -9.56
CA ILE A 433 21.27 0.34 -9.29
C ILE A 433 22.20 0.88 -8.22
N PHE A 434 22.77 2.05 -8.49
CA PHE A 434 23.55 2.78 -7.51
C PHE A 434 22.98 4.16 -7.26
N VAL A 435 22.91 4.54 -5.97
CA VAL A 435 22.47 5.86 -5.54
C VAL A 435 23.49 6.46 -4.59
N GLY A 436 23.88 7.70 -4.87
CA GLY A 436 24.69 8.53 -3.99
C GLY A 436 23.90 9.75 -3.56
N GLU A 437 23.70 9.92 -2.24
CA GLU A 437 23.02 11.07 -1.66
C GLU A 437 23.95 11.84 -0.73
N ALA A 438 23.87 13.17 -0.77
CA ALA A 438 24.58 14.06 0.11
C ALA A 438 23.64 15.13 0.65
N THR A 439 23.64 15.34 1.96
CA THR A 439 22.87 16.40 2.62
C THR A 439 23.82 17.34 3.36
N TYR A 440 23.70 18.64 3.08
CA TYR A 440 24.45 19.70 3.76
C TYR A 440 23.49 20.65 4.50
N LYS A 441 23.70 20.79 5.82
CA LYS A 441 22.96 21.74 6.68
C LYS A 441 23.64 23.09 6.69
N LEU A 442 22.98 24.10 6.15
CA LEU A 442 23.47 25.48 6.06
C LEU A 442 23.27 26.28 7.35
N GLY A 443 22.53 25.76 8.33
CA GLY A 443 22.12 26.47 9.54
C GLY A 443 20.79 27.19 9.37
N SER A 444 20.24 27.72 10.48
CA SER A 444 18.96 28.45 10.49
C SER A 444 17.80 27.73 9.81
N GLY A 445 17.75 26.39 9.93
CA GLY A 445 16.71 25.57 9.33
C GLY A 445 16.87 25.34 7.83
N LYS A 446 17.97 25.78 7.21
CA LYS A 446 18.27 25.58 5.78
C LYS A 446 19.07 24.31 5.56
N SER A 447 18.75 23.58 4.50
CA SER A 447 19.54 22.42 4.06
C SER A 447 19.46 22.22 2.55
N LEU A 448 20.53 21.71 1.98
CA LEU A 448 20.62 21.27 0.59
C LEU A 448 20.80 19.76 0.57
N ARG A 449 20.01 19.07 -0.22
CA ARG A 449 20.12 17.64 -0.51
C ARG A 449 20.36 17.47 -2.01
N PHE A 450 21.39 16.74 -2.35
CA PHE A 450 21.70 16.33 -3.71
C PHE A 450 21.74 14.81 -3.78
N GLU A 451 21.17 14.23 -4.82
CA GLU A 451 21.10 12.81 -5.06
C GLU A 451 21.41 12.56 -6.55
N ALA A 452 22.22 11.55 -6.83
CA ALA A 452 22.49 11.05 -8.16
C ALA A 452 22.27 9.53 -8.17
N GLN A 453 21.67 9.03 -9.25
CA GLN A 453 21.29 7.64 -9.43
C GLN A 453 21.68 7.14 -10.81
N HIS A 454 22.01 5.85 -10.90
CA HIS A 454 22.17 5.17 -12.17
C HIS A 454 21.66 3.73 -12.07
N LEU A 455 20.93 3.28 -13.10
CA LEU A 455 20.47 1.91 -13.28
C LEU A 455 21.09 1.35 -14.55
N TRP A 456 21.77 0.23 -14.40
CA TRP A 456 22.34 -0.57 -15.49
C TRP A 456 21.49 -1.80 -15.73
N THR A 457 21.17 -2.06 -16.98
CA THR A 457 20.54 -3.30 -17.44
C THR A 457 20.75 -3.46 -18.95
N GLN A 458 20.79 -4.69 -19.42
CA GLN A 458 20.80 -5.02 -20.85
C GLN A 458 19.39 -5.40 -21.36
N ASP A 459 18.42 -5.42 -20.45
CA ASP A 459 17.08 -5.92 -20.71
C ASP A 459 16.05 -4.80 -20.79
N ASP A 460 14.87 -5.07 -21.35
CA ASP A 460 13.69 -4.23 -21.40
C ASP A 460 14.01 -2.77 -21.82
N LYS A 461 13.89 -1.82 -20.90
CA LYS A 461 14.10 -0.38 -21.14
C LYS A 461 15.56 0.06 -21.13
N LYS A 462 16.50 -0.85 -20.90
CA LYS A 462 17.95 -0.57 -20.82
C LYS A 462 18.30 0.44 -19.71
N ASN A 463 19.40 1.18 -19.89
CA ASN A 463 20.01 2.02 -18.87
C ASN A 463 19.25 3.32 -18.60
N TRP A 464 19.31 3.73 -17.32
CA TRP A 464 18.73 4.99 -16.84
C TRP A 464 19.72 5.78 -16.00
N THR A 465 19.56 7.09 -16.01
CA THR A 465 20.24 7.97 -15.06
C THR A 465 19.25 8.90 -14.38
N GLY A 466 19.55 9.38 -13.18
CA GLY A 466 18.67 10.27 -12.46
C GLY A 466 19.41 11.16 -11.48
N ALA A 467 18.82 12.32 -11.18
CA ALA A 467 19.29 13.23 -10.16
C ALA A 467 18.13 13.97 -9.49
N THR A 468 18.31 14.29 -8.21
CA THR A 468 17.38 15.10 -7.41
C THR A 468 18.16 16.19 -6.68
N LEU A 469 17.65 17.40 -6.70
CA LEU A 469 18.12 18.53 -5.90
C LEU A 469 16.96 19.04 -5.04
N GLU A 470 17.15 19.12 -3.75
CA GLU A 470 16.18 19.65 -2.80
C GLU A 470 16.81 20.75 -1.94
N PHE A 471 16.13 21.87 -1.85
CA PHE A 471 16.54 22.99 -1.00
C PHE A 471 15.44 23.34 0.00
N ASN A 472 15.69 23.06 1.26
CA ASN A 472 14.87 23.53 2.37
C ASN A 472 15.31 24.96 2.73
N LEU A 473 14.48 25.95 2.40
CA LEU A 473 14.75 27.36 2.68
C LEU A 473 14.55 27.68 4.17
N ASN A 474 13.64 26.98 4.81
CA ASN A 474 13.36 27.04 6.26
C ASN A 474 12.47 25.84 6.65
N SER A 475 11.99 25.79 7.88
CA SER A 475 11.10 24.72 8.36
C SER A 475 9.72 24.67 7.70
N LYS A 476 9.36 25.66 6.88
CA LYS A 476 8.03 25.77 6.25
C LYS A 476 8.08 25.65 4.73
N LEU A 477 9.17 26.01 4.10
CA LEU A 477 9.27 26.13 2.64
C LEU A 477 10.42 25.27 2.12
N ALA A 478 10.08 24.34 1.22
CA ALA A 478 11.03 23.53 0.45
C ALA A 478 10.75 23.68 -1.05
N ILE A 479 11.79 23.67 -1.85
CA ILE A 479 11.75 23.58 -3.30
C ILE A 479 12.61 22.41 -3.75
N TYR A 480 12.24 21.76 -4.84
CA TYR A 480 12.98 20.64 -5.38
C TYR A 480 12.84 20.53 -6.90
N ALA A 481 13.84 19.92 -7.51
CA ALA A 481 13.84 19.52 -8.89
C ALA A 481 14.40 18.10 -9.01
N ASN A 482 13.81 17.28 -9.83
CA ASN A 482 14.38 15.99 -10.20
C ASN A 482 14.26 15.73 -11.69
N ASN A 483 15.10 14.83 -12.18
CA ASN A 483 15.08 14.32 -13.54
C ASN A 483 15.50 12.87 -13.53
N ILE A 484 14.81 12.01 -14.29
CA ILE A 484 15.28 10.68 -14.70
C ILE A 484 15.23 10.58 -16.21
N TYR A 485 16.22 9.94 -16.80
CA TYR A 485 16.38 9.83 -18.25
C TYR A 485 16.68 8.40 -18.66
N ASN A 486 15.79 7.85 -19.50
CA ASN A 486 15.99 6.54 -20.14
C ASN A 486 16.84 6.68 -21.39
N TYR A 487 18.14 6.89 -21.23
CA TYR A 487 19.04 7.13 -22.35
C TYR A 487 19.43 5.84 -23.10
N GLY A 488 19.30 4.69 -22.46
CA GLY A 488 19.74 3.39 -22.99
C GLY A 488 18.69 2.67 -23.85
N ASN A 489 17.46 3.18 -23.95
CA ASN A 489 16.40 2.51 -24.69
C ASN A 489 16.77 2.31 -26.17
N ASP A 490 16.48 1.13 -26.73
CA ASP A 490 16.75 0.83 -28.13
C ASP A 490 15.86 1.62 -29.08
N ASP A 491 14.67 2.02 -28.63
CA ASP A 491 13.73 2.88 -29.35
C ASP A 491 14.00 4.36 -29.01
N GLU A 492 14.49 5.12 -29.97
CA GLU A 492 14.79 6.56 -29.80
C GLU A 492 13.56 7.38 -29.34
N SER A 493 12.34 6.97 -29.72
CA SER A 493 11.13 7.63 -29.29
C SER A 493 10.84 7.47 -27.80
N LYS A 494 11.40 6.42 -27.18
CA LYS A 494 11.29 6.08 -25.74
C LYS A 494 12.47 6.55 -24.91
N LYS A 495 13.46 7.21 -25.50
CA LYS A 495 14.49 7.95 -24.78
C LYS A 495 13.92 9.23 -24.22
N ILE A 496 13.21 9.12 -23.10
CA ILE A 496 12.41 10.21 -22.52
C ILE A 496 13.05 10.71 -21.23
N ASN A 497 13.09 12.05 -21.11
CA ASN A 497 13.38 12.73 -19.85
C ASN A 497 12.09 12.95 -19.07
N TYR A 498 12.03 12.43 -17.86
CA TYR A 498 10.97 12.68 -16.91
C TYR A 498 11.50 13.64 -15.84
N TYR A 499 10.98 14.84 -15.83
CA TYR A 499 11.44 15.91 -14.95
C TYR A 499 10.30 16.41 -14.08
N ASN A 500 10.64 16.90 -12.90
CA ASN A 500 9.68 17.52 -12.00
C ASN A 500 10.35 18.68 -11.26
N LEU A 501 9.70 19.83 -11.27
CA LEU A 501 10.04 21.02 -10.51
C LEU A 501 8.89 21.34 -9.57
N GLY A 502 9.14 21.43 -8.29
CA GLY A 502 8.08 21.66 -7.34
C GLY A 502 8.52 22.34 -6.05
N GLY A 503 7.52 22.63 -5.23
CA GLY A 503 7.72 23.17 -3.92
C GLY A 503 6.57 22.87 -2.98
N SER A 504 6.86 22.93 -1.70
CA SER A 504 5.88 22.73 -0.65
C SER A 504 5.99 23.83 0.42
N TYR A 505 4.82 24.28 0.87
CA TYR A 505 4.69 25.19 2.01
C TYR A 505 3.88 24.52 3.11
N THR A 506 4.43 24.48 4.34
CA THR A 506 3.76 23.87 5.49
C THR A 506 3.70 24.86 6.64
N LYS A 507 2.52 25.09 7.22
CA LYS A 507 2.31 25.94 8.39
C LYS A 507 1.30 25.29 9.34
N GLY A 508 1.77 24.79 10.48
CA GLY A 508 0.92 24.02 11.40
C GLY A 508 0.39 22.76 10.71
N ALA A 509 -0.91 22.58 10.74
CA ALA A 509 -1.61 21.46 10.09
C ALA A 509 -2.02 21.75 8.62
N GLN A 510 -1.46 22.78 8.00
CA GLN A 510 -1.75 23.18 6.62
C GLN A 510 -0.55 22.91 5.74
N ARG A 511 -0.76 22.25 4.60
CA ARG A 511 0.27 21.97 3.60
C ARG A 511 -0.25 22.26 2.19
N PHE A 512 0.58 22.95 1.41
CA PHE A 512 0.35 23.24 0.00
C PHE A 512 1.55 22.70 -0.77
N THR A 513 1.31 21.98 -1.85
CA THR A 513 2.36 21.49 -2.76
C THR A 513 1.95 21.80 -4.18
N LEU A 514 2.88 22.30 -4.97
CA LEU A 514 2.69 22.56 -6.40
C LEU A 514 3.89 22.01 -7.16
N ASN A 515 3.61 21.27 -8.22
CA ASN A 515 4.61 20.67 -9.09
C ASN A 515 4.25 20.89 -10.56
N TYR A 516 5.29 21.02 -11.38
CA TYR A 516 5.21 20.96 -12.83
C TYR A 516 6.21 19.95 -13.34
N GLY A 517 5.80 19.06 -14.25
CA GLY A 517 6.74 18.13 -14.83
C GLY A 517 6.11 17.11 -15.76
N ARG A 518 6.99 16.28 -16.33
CA ARG A 518 6.67 15.08 -17.09
C ARG A 518 6.85 13.87 -16.17
N GLN A 519 5.76 13.23 -15.85
CA GLN A 519 5.71 12.07 -14.97
C GLN A 519 5.81 10.78 -15.77
N ARG A 520 6.66 9.87 -15.32
CA ARG A 520 6.75 8.52 -15.86
C ARG A 520 5.47 7.73 -15.53
N GLY A 521 4.94 7.03 -16.51
CA GLY A 521 3.91 6.01 -16.29
C GLY A 521 4.46 4.76 -15.62
N GLY A 522 3.57 3.91 -15.15
CA GLY A 522 3.89 2.64 -14.53
C GLY A 522 3.29 2.49 -13.13
N LEU A 523 3.85 1.57 -12.35
CA LEU A 523 3.35 1.27 -11.02
C LEU A 523 3.80 2.30 -9.98
N ILE A 524 2.84 2.80 -9.21
CA ILE A 524 3.08 3.50 -7.95
C ILE A 524 2.66 2.56 -6.82
N CYS A 525 3.57 2.32 -5.86
CA CYS A 525 3.34 1.40 -4.75
C CYS A 525 3.47 2.12 -3.41
N ILE A 526 2.54 1.84 -2.49
CA ILE A 526 2.51 2.37 -1.14
C ILE A 526 2.20 1.21 -0.20
N GLY A 527 3.09 0.96 0.77
CA GLY A 527 2.93 -0.14 1.71
C GLY A 527 2.82 -1.52 1.03
N GLY A 528 3.46 -1.69 -0.14
CA GLY A 528 3.44 -2.94 -0.91
C GLY A 528 2.18 -3.18 -1.75
N VAL A 529 1.25 -2.24 -1.78
CA VAL A 529 0.08 -2.24 -2.69
C VAL A 529 0.33 -1.25 -3.80
N CYS A 530 0.09 -1.67 -5.04
CA CYS A 530 0.46 -0.93 -6.23
C CYS A 530 -0.76 -0.54 -7.08
N ARG A 531 -0.61 0.57 -7.79
CA ARG A 531 -1.56 1.03 -8.81
C ARG A 531 -0.82 1.53 -10.02
N PHE A 532 -1.35 1.22 -11.20
CA PHE A 532 -0.84 1.77 -12.46
C PHE A 532 -1.25 3.23 -12.62
N VAL A 533 -0.31 4.08 -13.05
CA VAL A 533 -0.57 5.47 -13.44
C VAL A 533 -0.08 5.70 -14.86
N PRO A 534 -0.81 6.49 -15.67
CA PRO A 534 -0.38 6.79 -17.03
C PRO A 534 0.80 7.77 -17.05
N GLU A 535 1.57 7.74 -18.12
CA GLU A 535 2.49 8.82 -18.46
C GLU A 535 1.73 10.12 -18.67
N SER A 536 2.29 11.23 -18.19
CA SER A 536 1.64 12.53 -18.34
C SER A 536 2.61 13.69 -18.13
N THR A 537 2.29 14.81 -18.76
CA THR A 537 2.95 16.11 -18.51
C THR A 537 1.91 17.07 -17.96
N GLY A 538 2.27 17.88 -16.97
CA GLY A 538 1.34 18.89 -16.46
C GLY A 538 1.66 19.45 -15.08
N LEU A 539 0.66 20.11 -14.51
CA LEU A 539 0.69 20.70 -13.17
C LEU A 539 -0.03 19.80 -12.18
N THR A 540 0.59 19.55 -11.04
CA THR A 540 -0.03 18.82 -9.92
C THR A 540 -0.08 19.72 -8.70
N ALA A 541 -1.24 19.84 -8.07
CA ALA A 541 -1.45 20.60 -6.85
C ALA A 541 -2.05 19.72 -5.75
N ASN A 542 -1.47 19.80 -4.54
CA ASN A 542 -2.01 19.12 -3.36
C ASN A 542 -2.22 20.13 -2.24
N ILE A 543 -3.37 20.08 -1.63
CA ILE A 543 -3.77 20.94 -0.50
C ILE A 543 -4.25 20.03 0.62
N VAL A 544 -3.66 20.18 1.81
CA VAL A 544 -4.10 19.48 3.02
C VAL A 544 -4.29 20.53 4.12
N LEU A 545 -5.49 20.58 4.69
CA LEU A 545 -5.87 21.51 5.74
C LEU A 545 -6.55 20.74 6.88
N SER A 546 -6.19 21.03 8.12
CA SER A 546 -6.86 20.48 9.29
C SER A 546 -7.06 21.59 10.33
N PHE A 547 -8.24 21.59 10.99
CA PHE A 547 -8.71 22.58 11.93
C PHE A 547 -9.28 21.92 13.18
#